data_7e9c3bb9102b704abe8c7713e78176b1
#
_entry.id   7e9c3bb9102b704abe8c7713e78176b1
#
_cell.length_a   1.000
_cell.length_b   1.000
_cell.length_c   1.000
_cell.angle_alpha   90.00
_cell.angle_beta   90.00
_cell.angle_gamma   90.00
#
_symmetry.space_group_name_H-M   'P 1'
#
loop_
_entity.id
_entity.type
_entity.pdbx_description
1 polymer ?
#
loop_
_entity_poly.entity_id
_entity_poly.type
_entity_poly.pdbx_seq_one_letter_code
_entity_poly.pdbx_strand_id
1 'polypeptide(L)'
;LSGEQFAALNPGAISELTAEQVSALSPDIFSGDGIQQFEHLSSDALPGLSPEAIASIPAHAVDTLFTSEFMEVIDADVIGALTADQIGNLSSEVIQTMDASTVGAIAPESMAQLGNNVMDIQPDAFAGMTADHISALPEEAFDAMHAGQIANLDPSVMSVFTADNIAALSPDIYMSFSADHIENLQPETFASFSDMGVGRLDPDALSALDASMLAAMPNDTLSGFQGYQIQSLSD
;
A
#
# COMPACT_ATOMS: atom_id res chain seq x y z
N LEU A 1 -17.33 -20.83 -22.70
CA LEU A 1 -18.65 -20.35 -22.36
C LEU A 1 -18.71 -18.83 -22.61
N SER A 2 -19.85 -18.31 -23.09
CA SER A 2 -20.12 -16.87 -23.07
C SER A 2 -20.57 -16.44 -21.67
N GLY A 3 -20.53 -15.12 -21.37
CA GLY A 3 -21.04 -14.58 -20.10
C GLY A 3 -22.48 -14.96 -19.83
N GLU A 4 -23.36 -14.89 -20.86
CA GLU A 4 -24.79 -15.29 -20.77
C GLU A 4 -24.92 -16.81 -20.46
N GLN A 5 -24.07 -17.64 -21.08
CA GLN A 5 -24.10 -19.09 -20.82
C GLN A 5 -23.62 -19.40 -19.42
N PHE A 6 -22.61 -18.69 -18.94
CA PHE A 6 -22.10 -18.83 -17.57
C PHE A 6 -23.15 -18.36 -16.54
N ALA A 7 -23.79 -17.22 -16.77
CA ALA A 7 -24.87 -16.69 -15.94
C ALA A 7 -26.08 -17.64 -15.84
N ALA A 8 -26.30 -18.46 -16.84
CA ALA A 8 -27.42 -19.43 -16.89
C ALA A 8 -27.08 -20.75 -16.15
N LEU A 9 -25.84 -20.95 -15.68
CA LEU A 9 -25.48 -22.15 -14.96
C LEU A 9 -26.14 -22.16 -13.57
N ASN A 10 -26.41 -23.38 -13.08
CA ASN A 10 -26.90 -23.57 -11.72
C ASN A 10 -25.76 -23.29 -10.72
N PRO A 11 -26.02 -22.57 -9.61
CA PRO A 11 -25.02 -22.31 -8.55
C PRO A 11 -24.26 -23.56 -8.10
N GLY A 12 -24.93 -24.71 -7.93
CA GLY A 12 -24.28 -25.96 -7.59
C GLY A 12 -23.32 -26.50 -8.65
N ALA A 13 -23.51 -26.13 -9.92
CA ALA A 13 -22.55 -26.48 -10.97
C ALA A 13 -21.34 -25.52 -10.97
N ILE A 14 -21.52 -24.27 -10.57
CA ILE A 14 -20.45 -23.28 -10.41
C ILE A 14 -19.54 -23.67 -9.25
N SER A 15 -20.09 -24.09 -8.12
CA SER A 15 -19.31 -24.49 -6.92
C SER A 15 -18.46 -25.74 -7.12
N GLU A 16 -18.75 -26.54 -8.14
CA GLU A 16 -17.96 -27.73 -8.51
C GLU A 16 -16.87 -27.48 -9.56
N LEU A 17 -16.74 -26.22 -10.04
CA LEU A 17 -15.68 -25.88 -10.97
C LEU A 17 -14.31 -25.98 -10.29
N THR A 18 -13.33 -26.51 -11.04
CA THR A 18 -11.93 -26.52 -10.61
C THR A 18 -11.21 -25.28 -11.12
N ALA A 19 -10.06 -24.96 -10.50
CA ALA A 19 -9.18 -23.87 -10.96
C ALA A 19 -8.80 -24.00 -12.46
N GLU A 20 -8.52 -25.22 -12.94
CA GLU A 20 -8.23 -25.48 -14.36
C GLU A 20 -9.43 -25.16 -15.27
N GLN A 21 -10.65 -25.46 -14.82
CA GLN A 21 -11.85 -25.13 -15.59
C GLN A 21 -12.13 -23.63 -15.59
N VAL A 22 -11.88 -22.96 -14.45
CA VAL A 22 -12.01 -21.49 -14.36
C VAL A 22 -10.98 -20.80 -15.23
N SER A 23 -9.74 -21.25 -15.25
CA SER A 23 -8.69 -20.67 -16.12
C SER A 23 -8.96 -20.81 -17.61
N ALA A 24 -9.81 -21.77 -18.00
CA ALA A 24 -10.25 -21.94 -19.39
C ALA A 24 -11.46 -21.10 -19.78
N LEU A 25 -12.03 -20.32 -18.86
CA LEU A 25 -13.14 -19.42 -19.14
C LEU A 25 -12.66 -18.16 -19.86
N SER A 26 -13.55 -17.54 -20.63
CA SER A 26 -13.25 -16.23 -21.23
C SER A 26 -13.17 -15.16 -20.14
N PRO A 27 -12.14 -14.29 -20.16
CA PRO A 27 -11.97 -13.25 -19.13
C PRO A 27 -13.19 -12.36 -18.92
N ASP A 28 -13.94 -12.08 -19.98
CA ASP A 28 -15.09 -11.18 -19.96
C ASP A 28 -16.38 -11.78 -19.40
N ILE A 29 -16.36 -13.03 -18.93
CA ILE A 29 -17.56 -13.66 -18.35
C ILE A 29 -18.10 -12.92 -17.11
N PHE A 30 -17.22 -12.25 -16.38
CA PHE A 30 -17.55 -11.51 -15.16
C PHE A 30 -17.87 -10.03 -15.41
N SER A 31 -17.82 -9.56 -16.66
CA SER A 31 -18.10 -8.16 -17.00
C SER A 31 -19.59 -7.80 -17.11
N GLY A 32 -20.49 -8.77 -17.07
CA GLY A 32 -21.93 -8.58 -17.23
C GLY A 32 -22.72 -9.46 -16.27
N ASP A 33 -23.75 -10.11 -16.77
CA ASP A 33 -24.63 -10.96 -15.95
C ASP A 33 -23.87 -12.13 -15.28
N GLY A 34 -22.73 -12.53 -15.83
CA GLY A 34 -21.89 -13.57 -15.26
C GLY A 34 -21.28 -13.22 -13.89
N ILE A 35 -21.20 -11.94 -13.55
CA ILE A 35 -20.69 -11.49 -12.24
C ILE A 35 -21.49 -12.06 -11.06
N GLN A 36 -22.78 -12.28 -11.24
CA GLN A 36 -23.65 -12.84 -10.21
C GLN A 36 -23.28 -14.29 -9.83
N GLN A 37 -22.52 -14.97 -10.69
CA GLN A 37 -22.07 -16.33 -10.44
C GLN A 37 -20.74 -16.37 -9.67
N PHE A 38 -20.04 -15.25 -9.55
CA PHE A 38 -18.74 -15.19 -8.88
C PHE A 38 -18.82 -15.69 -7.43
N GLU A 39 -19.85 -15.28 -6.69
CA GLU A 39 -20.08 -15.67 -5.29
C GLU A 39 -20.30 -17.18 -5.08
N HIS A 40 -20.56 -17.92 -6.17
CA HIS A 40 -20.75 -19.35 -6.12
C HIS A 40 -19.49 -20.15 -6.45
N LEU A 41 -18.40 -19.49 -6.85
CA LEU A 41 -17.11 -20.15 -7.02
C LEU A 41 -16.56 -20.63 -5.67
N SER A 42 -16.07 -21.84 -5.65
CA SER A 42 -15.37 -22.34 -4.45
C SER A 42 -14.02 -21.66 -4.29
N SER A 43 -13.52 -21.58 -3.05
CA SER A 43 -12.16 -21.08 -2.78
C SER A 43 -11.08 -21.87 -3.56
N ASP A 44 -11.29 -23.17 -3.77
CA ASP A 44 -10.39 -24.02 -4.56
C ASP A 44 -10.37 -23.66 -6.06
N ALA A 45 -11.40 -23.01 -6.56
CA ALA A 45 -11.52 -22.57 -7.96
C ALA A 45 -10.93 -21.19 -8.23
N LEU A 46 -10.87 -20.33 -7.20
CA LEU A 46 -10.40 -18.93 -7.32
C LEU A 46 -8.99 -18.78 -7.87
N PRO A 47 -8.00 -19.62 -7.53
CA PRO A 47 -6.66 -19.56 -8.13
C PRO A 47 -6.64 -19.78 -9.65
N GLY A 48 -7.76 -20.22 -10.25
CA GLY A 48 -7.91 -20.34 -11.70
C GLY A 48 -8.29 -19.02 -12.39
N LEU A 49 -8.61 -17.97 -11.66
CA LEU A 49 -8.94 -16.66 -12.24
C LEU A 49 -7.68 -16.05 -12.88
N SER A 50 -7.81 -15.65 -14.15
CA SER A 50 -6.72 -14.93 -14.81
C SER A 50 -6.71 -13.45 -14.45
N PRO A 51 -5.55 -12.77 -14.56
CA PRO A 51 -5.45 -11.32 -14.41
C PRO A 51 -6.48 -10.55 -15.23
N GLU A 52 -6.72 -10.96 -16.47
CA GLU A 52 -7.68 -10.33 -17.36
C GLU A 52 -9.13 -10.53 -16.88
N ALA A 53 -9.44 -11.70 -16.29
CA ALA A 53 -10.76 -11.99 -15.72
C ALA A 53 -11.04 -11.05 -14.54
N ILE A 54 -10.05 -10.88 -13.64
CA ILE A 54 -10.14 -9.94 -12.52
C ILE A 54 -10.32 -8.50 -13.00
N ALA A 55 -9.51 -8.05 -13.97
CA ALA A 55 -9.61 -6.71 -14.52
C ALA A 55 -10.97 -6.44 -15.21
N SER A 56 -11.69 -7.47 -15.64
CA SER A 56 -13.02 -7.35 -16.25
C SER A 56 -14.15 -7.17 -15.25
N ILE A 57 -13.91 -7.44 -13.96
CA ILE A 57 -14.92 -7.28 -12.90
C ILE A 57 -15.27 -5.79 -12.76
N PRO A 58 -16.56 -5.41 -12.75
CA PRO A 58 -16.94 -4.03 -12.51
C PRO A 58 -16.44 -3.53 -11.14
N ALA A 59 -15.85 -2.34 -11.10
CA ALA A 59 -15.23 -1.79 -9.88
C ALA A 59 -16.18 -1.78 -8.67
N HIS A 60 -17.48 -1.48 -8.90
CA HIS A 60 -18.48 -1.47 -7.83
C HIS A 60 -18.80 -2.86 -7.24
N ALA A 61 -18.35 -3.93 -7.87
CA ALA A 61 -18.60 -5.30 -7.42
C ALA A 61 -17.44 -5.85 -6.56
N VAL A 62 -16.26 -5.25 -6.62
CA VAL A 62 -15.08 -5.78 -5.91
C VAL A 62 -15.26 -5.81 -4.38
N ASP A 63 -15.91 -4.81 -3.81
CA ASP A 63 -16.18 -4.75 -2.36
C ASP A 63 -17.00 -5.95 -1.86
N THR A 64 -17.93 -6.44 -2.70
CA THR A 64 -18.78 -7.59 -2.35
C THR A 64 -18.11 -8.94 -2.65
N LEU A 65 -17.28 -8.98 -3.69
CA LEU A 65 -16.72 -10.23 -4.22
C LEU A 65 -15.36 -10.56 -3.59
N PHE A 66 -14.58 -9.54 -3.24
CA PHE A 66 -13.27 -9.73 -2.65
C PHE A 66 -13.43 -9.79 -1.13
N THR A 67 -13.51 -11.00 -0.63
CA THR A 67 -13.58 -11.30 0.80
C THR A 67 -12.20 -11.61 1.35
N SER A 68 -12.06 -11.70 2.67
CA SER A 68 -10.81 -12.14 3.30
C SER A 68 -10.40 -13.53 2.80
N GLU A 69 -11.36 -14.44 2.64
CA GLU A 69 -11.08 -15.78 2.11
C GLU A 69 -10.59 -15.74 0.65
N PHE A 70 -11.10 -14.80 -0.17
CA PHE A 70 -10.60 -14.59 -1.53
C PHE A 70 -9.14 -14.14 -1.50
N MET A 71 -8.81 -13.19 -0.64
CA MET A 71 -7.45 -12.64 -0.53
C MET A 71 -6.41 -13.67 -0.02
N GLU A 72 -6.84 -14.66 0.77
CA GLU A 72 -5.97 -15.73 1.27
C GLU A 72 -5.52 -16.73 0.18
N VAL A 73 -6.29 -16.86 -0.91
CA VAL A 73 -6.06 -17.90 -1.92
C VAL A 73 -5.65 -17.35 -3.29
N ILE A 74 -5.73 -16.02 -3.49
CA ILE A 74 -5.42 -15.41 -4.77
C ILE A 74 -3.92 -15.04 -4.85
N ASP A 75 -3.33 -15.25 -6.03
CA ASP A 75 -1.93 -14.90 -6.26
C ASP A 75 -1.74 -13.37 -6.36
N ALA A 76 -0.60 -12.87 -5.88
CA ALA A 76 -0.24 -11.46 -5.96
C ALA A 76 -0.27 -10.91 -7.40
N ASP A 77 0.13 -11.70 -8.41
CA ASP A 77 0.08 -11.32 -9.82
C ASP A 77 -1.36 -11.00 -10.29
N VAL A 78 -2.35 -11.69 -9.71
CA VAL A 78 -3.76 -11.45 -10.01
C VAL A 78 -4.24 -10.15 -9.35
N ILE A 79 -3.78 -9.86 -8.13
CA ILE A 79 -4.03 -8.58 -7.46
C ILE A 79 -3.37 -7.43 -8.23
N GLY A 80 -2.19 -7.65 -8.79
CA GLY A 80 -1.49 -6.67 -9.65
C GLY A 80 -2.27 -6.28 -10.92
N ALA A 81 -3.24 -7.09 -11.33
CA ALA A 81 -4.12 -6.79 -12.46
C ALA A 81 -5.33 -5.91 -12.11
N LEU A 82 -5.55 -5.62 -10.82
CA LEU A 82 -6.64 -4.73 -10.42
C LEU A 82 -6.45 -3.34 -11.04
N THR A 83 -7.51 -2.85 -11.63
CA THR A 83 -7.53 -1.49 -12.17
C THR A 83 -7.55 -0.46 -11.02
N ALA A 84 -7.18 0.77 -11.32
CA ALA A 84 -7.22 1.88 -10.36
C ALA A 84 -8.63 2.05 -9.75
N ASP A 85 -9.68 1.97 -10.56
CA ASP A 85 -11.06 2.06 -10.09
C ASP A 85 -11.42 0.89 -9.14
N GLN A 86 -10.92 -0.31 -9.40
CA GLN A 86 -11.13 -1.47 -8.52
C GLN A 86 -10.43 -1.29 -7.18
N ILE A 87 -9.17 -0.85 -7.18
CA ILE A 87 -8.41 -0.55 -5.96
C ILE A 87 -9.14 0.50 -5.10
N GLY A 88 -9.67 1.56 -5.73
CA GLY A 88 -10.42 2.61 -5.01
C GLY A 88 -11.76 2.14 -4.43
N ASN A 89 -12.27 0.98 -4.85
CA ASN A 89 -13.51 0.40 -4.33
C ASN A 89 -13.28 -0.77 -3.35
N LEU A 90 -12.04 -1.08 -2.99
CA LEU A 90 -11.76 -2.09 -1.97
C LEU A 90 -12.20 -1.61 -0.58
N SER A 91 -12.80 -2.50 0.18
CA SER A 91 -13.15 -2.20 1.57
C SER A 91 -11.92 -2.20 2.48
N SER A 92 -12.01 -1.49 3.60
CA SER A 92 -10.97 -1.53 4.65
C SER A 92 -10.68 -2.95 5.12
N GLU A 93 -11.70 -3.81 5.19
CA GLU A 93 -11.53 -5.21 5.59
C GLU A 93 -10.62 -5.97 4.61
N VAL A 94 -10.81 -5.78 3.32
CA VAL A 94 -9.97 -6.40 2.28
C VAL A 94 -8.55 -5.83 2.31
N ILE A 95 -8.40 -4.50 2.42
CA ILE A 95 -7.09 -3.84 2.48
C ILE A 95 -6.27 -4.35 3.67
N GLN A 96 -6.91 -4.58 4.82
CA GLN A 96 -6.25 -5.10 6.03
C GLN A 96 -5.74 -6.54 5.89
N THR A 97 -6.20 -7.30 4.91
CA THR A 97 -5.71 -8.67 4.65
C THR A 97 -4.50 -8.72 3.72
N MET A 98 -4.15 -7.60 3.08
CA MET A 98 -3.01 -7.55 2.17
C MET A 98 -1.69 -7.72 2.92
N ASP A 99 -0.83 -8.56 2.39
CA ASP A 99 0.56 -8.71 2.82
C ASP A 99 1.53 -7.87 1.96
N ALA A 100 2.81 -7.91 2.28
CA ALA A 100 3.84 -7.19 1.53
C ALA A 100 3.91 -7.59 0.04
N SER A 101 3.67 -8.87 -0.28
CA SER A 101 3.67 -9.35 -1.67
C SER A 101 2.49 -8.78 -2.45
N THR A 102 1.32 -8.78 -1.83
CA THR A 102 0.09 -8.23 -2.40
C THR A 102 0.19 -6.73 -2.63
N VAL A 103 0.67 -5.98 -1.62
CA VAL A 103 0.90 -4.53 -1.75
C VAL A 103 1.93 -4.22 -2.83
N GLY A 104 3.04 -4.98 -2.87
CA GLY A 104 4.08 -4.80 -3.87
C GLY A 104 3.67 -5.13 -5.31
N ALA A 105 2.61 -5.92 -5.49
CA ALA A 105 2.07 -6.27 -6.79
C ALA A 105 1.08 -5.24 -7.37
N ILE A 106 0.49 -4.37 -6.54
CA ILE A 106 -0.42 -3.32 -7.01
C ILE A 106 0.34 -2.39 -7.96
N ALA A 107 -0.29 -2.00 -9.06
CA ALA A 107 0.32 -1.03 -9.96
C ALA A 107 0.48 0.34 -9.26
N PRO A 108 1.66 1.01 -9.33
CA PRO A 108 1.89 2.27 -8.62
C PRO A 108 0.82 3.34 -8.90
N GLU A 109 0.36 3.46 -10.15
CA GLU A 109 -0.70 4.39 -10.54
C GLU A 109 -2.04 4.09 -9.86
N SER A 110 -2.27 2.84 -9.45
CA SER A 110 -3.49 2.45 -8.74
C SER A 110 -3.41 2.76 -7.25
N MET A 111 -2.20 2.89 -6.67
CA MET A 111 -2.00 3.27 -5.26
C MET A 111 -2.62 4.62 -4.94
N ALA A 112 -2.63 5.56 -5.89
CA ALA A 112 -3.25 6.88 -5.70
C ALA A 112 -4.76 6.79 -5.35
N GLN A 113 -5.43 5.71 -5.75
CA GLN A 113 -6.87 5.52 -5.50
C GLN A 113 -7.17 5.07 -4.07
N LEU A 114 -6.17 4.61 -3.33
CA LEU A 114 -6.34 4.30 -1.90
C LEU A 114 -6.60 5.57 -1.09
N GLY A 115 -5.98 6.71 -1.45
CA GLY A 115 -6.14 7.95 -0.69
C GLY A 115 -5.93 7.72 0.81
N ASN A 116 -6.89 8.11 1.63
CA ASN A 116 -6.85 7.90 3.07
C ASN A 116 -6.92 6.41 3.48
N ASN A 117 -7.42 5.51 2.62
CA ASN A 117 -7.49 4.07 2.92
C ASN A 117 -6.10 3.43 3.04
N VAL A 118 -5.03 4.14 2.69
CA VAL A 118 -3.65 3.71 2.96
C VAL A 118 -3.44 3.40 4.45
N MET A 119 -4.18 4.06 5.35
CA MET A 119 -4.14 3.79 6.79
C MET A 119 -4.60 2.38 7.17
N ASP A 120 -5.41 1.73 6.32
CA ASP A 120 -5.92 0.39 6.55
C ASP A 120 -4.91 -0.71 6.20
N ILE A 121 -3.87 -0.39 5.41
CA ILE A 121 -2.79 -1.34 5.11
C ILE A 121 -2.03 -1.66 6.41
N GLN A 122 -1.89 -2.95 6.71
CA GLN A 122 -1.17 -3.38 7.91
C GLN A 122 0.30 -2.94 7.87
N PRO A 123 0.92 -2.62 9.03
CA PRO A 123 2.30 -2.11 9.07
C PRO A 123 3.31 -3.00 8.36
N ASP A 124 3.23 -4.31 8.53
CA ASP A 124 4.15 -5.27 7.93
C ASP A 124 4.01 -5.37 6.40
N ALA A 125 2.81 -5.08 5.88
CA ALA A 125 2.57 -5.02 4.44
C ALA A 125 3.27 -3.82 3.76
N PHE A 126 3.60 -2.77 4.51
CA PHE A 126 4.37 -1.63 4.02
C PHE A 126 5.78 -2.00 3.52
N ALA A 127 6.34 -3.12 3.97
CA ALA A 127 7.59 -3.65 3.42
C ALA A 127 7.50 -3.99 1.91
N GLY A 128 6.29 -4.11 1.36
CA GLY A 128 6.06 -4.28 -0.08
C GLY A 128 6.01 -2.97 -0.88
N MET A 129 5.95 -1.81 -0.22
CA MET A 129 5.90 -0.51 -0.91
C MET A 129 7.23 -0.21 -1.60
N THR A 130 7.17 0.15 -2.87
CA THR A 130 8.33 0.58 -3.65
C THR A 130 8.41 2.11 -3.72
N ALA A 131 9.54 2.64 -4.22
CA ALA A 131 9.69 4.07 -4.48
C ALA A 131 8.62 4.61 -5.44
N ASP A 132 8.23 3.81 -6.45
CA ASP A 132 7.18 4.20 -7.40
C ASP A 132 5.81 4.26 -6.72
N HIS A 133 5.52 3.33 -5.79
CA HIS A 133 4.29 3.38 -4.98
C HIS A 133 4.23 4.65 -4.14
N ILE A 134 5.29 4.97 -3.40
CA ILE A 134 5.37 6.18 -2.56
C ILE A 134 5.22 7.44 -3.42
N SER A 135 5.87 7.48 -4.60
CA SER A 135 5.79 8.63 -5.51
C SER A 135 4.40 8.84 -6.11
N ALA A 136 3.59 7.79 -6.20
CA ALA A 136 2.24 7.83 -6.74
C ALA A 136 1.18 8.22 -5.69
N LEU A 137 1.49 8.12 -4.38
CA LEU A 137 0.55 8.45 -3.33
C LEU A 137 0.21 9.94 -3.31
N PRO A 138 -1.06 10.31 -3.14
CA PRO A 138 -1.46 11.69 -2.95
C PRO A 138 -1.09 12.19 -1.54
N GLU A 139 -1.03 13.50 -1.35
CA GLU A 139 -0.61 14.14 -0.09
C GLU A 139 -1.45 13.67 1.12
N GLU A 140 -2.75 13.54 0.93
CA GLU A 140 -3.67 13.06 1.99
C GLU A 140 -3.36 11.65 2.48
N ALA A 141 -2.71 10.81 1.68
CA ALA A 141 -2.28 9.48 2.10
C ALA A 141 -1.18 9.57 3.17
N PHE A 142 -0.28 10.54 3.07
CA PHE A 142 0.79 10.75 4.07
C PHE A 142 0.23 11.24 5.41
N ASP A 143 -0.78 12.11 5.40
CA ASP A 143 -1.47 12.53 6.63
C ASP A 143 -2.20 11.37 7.33
N ALA A 144 -2.70 10.42 6.55
CA ALA A 144 -3.39 9.23 7.04
C ALA A 144 -2.46 8.13 7.58
N MET A 145 -1.16 8.13 7.22
CA MET A 145 -0.20 7.11 7.67
C MET A 145 0.01 7.16 9.19
N HIS A 146 0.43 6.03 9.74
CA HIS A 146 0.79 5.92 11.15
C HIS A 146 2.22 5.38 11.35
N ALA A 147 2.76 5.55 12.56
CA ALA A 147 4.16 5.26 12.89
C ALA A 147 4.62 3.83 12.52
N GLY A 148 3.75 2.83 12.72
CA GLY A 148 4.06 1.44 12.39
C GLY A 148 4.26 1.21 10.90
N GLN A 149 3.55 1.93 10.04
CA GLN A 149 3.69 1.83 8.59
C GLN A 149 5.04 2.39 8.14
N ILE A 150 5.41 3.59 8.61
CA ILE A 150 6.73 4.18 8.30
C ILE A 150 7.88 3.29 8.80
N ALA A 151 7.76 2.74 10.01
CA ALA A 151 8.80 1.87 10.59
C ALA A 151 9.08 0.61 9.76
N ASN A 152 8.12 0.17 8.94
CA ASN A 152 8.22 -1.03 8.09
C ASN A 152 8.54 -0.73 6.62
N LEU A 153 8.63 0.55 6.22
CA LEU A 153 9.11 0.90 4.89
C LEU A 153 10.55 0.42 4.69
N ASP A 154 10.87 -0.04 3.48
CA ASP A 154 12.28 -0.21 3.10
C ASP A 154 12.96 1.17 3.13
N PRO A 155 14.09 1.34 3.85
CA PRO A 155 14.75 2.63 3.96
C PRO A 155 15.09 3.28 2.60
N SER A 156 15.35 2.50 1.57
CA SER A 156 15.69 3.01 0.23
C SER A 156 14.56 3.86 -0.40
N VAL A 157 13.30 3.63 -0.01
CA VAL A 157 12.17 4.41 -0.53
C VAL A 157 12.15 5.84 0.00
N MET A 158 12.88 6.14 1.08
CA MET A 158 12.99 7.49 1.63
C MET A 158 13.62 8.47 0.63
N SER A 159 14.39 7.98 -0.33
CA SER A 159 15.03 8.79 -1.38
C SER A 159 14.04 9.53 -2.30
N VAL A 160 12.78 9.07 -2.36
CA VAL A 160 11.72 9.71 -3.17
C VAL A 160 10.75 10.57 -2.34
N PHE A 161 10.90 10.57 -1.01
CA PHE A 161 10.10 11.49 -0.19
C PHE A 161 10.41 12.93 -0.52
N THR A 162 9.37 13.73 -0.64
CA THR A 162 9.46 15.19 -0.86
C THR A 162 9.27 15.96 0.44
N ALA A 163 9.58 17.25 0.41
CA ALA A 163 9.30 18.15 1.52
C ALA A 163 7.80 18.18 1.88
N ASP A 164 6.92 18.13 0.88
CA ASP A 164 5.46 18.13 1.07
C ASP A 164 5.00 16.82 1.72
N ASN A 165 5.56 15.67 1.31
CA ASN A 165 5.26 14.40 1.97
C ASN A 165 5.61 14.43 3.46
N ILE A 166 6.80 14.93 3.80
CA ILE A 166 7.24 15.07 5.19
C ILE A 166 6.35 16.05 5.96
N ALA A 167 5.98 17.17 5.35
CA ALA A 167 5.12 18.16 6.01
C ALA A 167 3.70 17.65 6.28
N ALA A 168 3.22 16.71 5.46
CA ALA A 168 1.91 16.06 5.65
C ALA A 168 1.93 15.02 6.79
N LEU A 169 3.09 14.45 7.14
CA LEU A 169 3.17 13.44 8.21
C LEU A 169 2.80 14.03 9.58
N SER A 170 2.02 13.27 10.35
CA SER A 170 1.77 13.61 11.76
C SER A 170 3.07 13.65 12.57
N PRO A 171 3.26 14.62 13.49
CA PRO A 171 4.48 14.69 14.32
C PRO A 171 4.80 13.45 15.13
N ASP A 172 3.80 12.62 15.47
CA ASP A 172 4.02 11.38 16.21
C ASP A 172 4.74 10.29 15.38
N ILE A 173 4.72 10.43 14.05
CA ILE A 173 5.38 9.49 13.13
C ILE A 173 6.90 9.61 13.18
N TYR A 174 7.43 10.79 13.48
CA TYR A 174 8.88 11.04 13.42
C TYR A 174 9.71 10.14 14.35
N MET A 175 9.12 9.66 15.46
CA MET A 175 9.79 8.70 16.34
C MET A 175 9.99 7.30 15.73
N SER A 176 9.36 7.01 14.59
CA SER A 176 9.50 5.73 13.88
C SER A 176 10.56 5.73 12.77
N PHE A 177 11.17 6.88 12.48
CA PHE A 177 12.29 6.92 11.56
C PHE A 177 13.53 6.28 12.19
N SER A 178 14.10 5.28 11.51
CA SER A 178 15.40 4.70 11.87
C SER A 178 16.56 5.53 11.30
N ALA A 179 17.79 5.21 11.73
CA ALA A 179 19.00 5.79 11.14
C ALA A 179 19.06 5.56 9.62
N ASP A 180 18.74 4.35 9.17
CA ASP A 180 18.73 4.00 7.74
C ASP A 180 17.67 4.81 6.96
N HIS A 181 16.50 5.09 7.57
CA HIS A 181 15.51 5.98 6.96
C HIS A 181 16.08 7.39 6.78
N ILE A 182 16.71 7.95 7.81
CA ILE A 182 17.29 9.30 7.75
C ILE A 182 18.43 9.36 6.74
N GLU A 183 19.33 8.36 6.70
CA GLU A 183 20.46 8.30 5.75
C GLU A 183 19.99 8.35 4.28
N ASN A 184 18.83 7.78 3.99
CA ASN A 184 18.28 7.75 2.63
C ASN A 184 17.45 8.98 2.26
N LEU A 185 17.18 9.90 3.19
CA LEU A 185 16.51 11.16 2.88
C LEU A 185 17.47 12.12 2.16
N GLN A 186 16.92 12.91 1.22
CA GLN A 186 17.66 14.03 0.67
C GLN A 186 17.80 15.15 1.73
N PRO A 187 18.94 15.87 1.79
CA PRO A 187 19.13 16.93 2.79
C PRO A 187 18.02 17.97 2.79
N GLU A 188 17.51 18.33 1.62
CA GLU A 188 16.43 19.31 1.46
C GLU A 188 15.10 18.75 2.03
N THR A 189 14.86 17.44 1.89
CA THR A 189 13.69 16.77 2.47
C THR A 189 13.79 16.72 3.98
N PHE A 190 14.96 16.38 4.53
CA PHE A 190 15.20 16.40 5.97
C PHE A 190 15.05 17.82 6.55
N ALA A 191 15.48 18.84 5.81
CA ALA A 191 15.34 20.24 6.21
C ALA A 191 13.86 20.71 6.33
N SER A 192 12.90 19.97 5.77
CA SER A 192 11.47 20.26 5.89
C SER A 192 10.83 19.73 7.18
N PHE A 193 11.57 18.97 7.99
CA PHE A 193 11.07 18.53 9.30
C PHE A 193 10.73 19.73 10.16
N SER A 194 9.60 19.66 10.86
CA SER A 194 9.25 20.71 11.83
C SER A 194 10.16 20.60 13.08
N ASP A 195 10.24 21.70 13.83
CA ASP A 195 10.92 21.72 15.15
C ASP A 195 10.38 20.64 16.09
N MET A 196 9.05 20.47 16.10
CA MET A 196 8.39 19.41 16.88
C MET A 196 8.75 18.01 16.35
N GLY A 197 8.85 17.84 15.04
CA GLY A 197 9.23 16.57 14.42
C GLY A 197 10.66 16.17 14.77
N VAL A 198 11.60 17.07 14.59
CA VAL A 198 13.01 16.83 14.94
C VAL A 198 13.16 16.48 16.44
N GLY A 199 12.44 17.17 17.31
CA GLY A 199 12.45 16.91 18.75
C GLY A 199 11.92 15.53 19.17
N ARG A 200 11.24 14.81 18.24
CA ARG A 200 10.69 13.47 18.45
C ARG A 200 11.52 12.34 17.84
N LEU A 201 12.53 12.68 17.01
CA LEU A 201 13.43 11.68 16.46
C LEU A 201 14.14 10.91 17.58
N ASP A 202 14.26 9.59 17.40
CA ASP A 202 15.05 8.76 18.29
C ASP A 202 16.53 9.18 18.20
N PRO A 203 17.28 9.23 19.33
CA PRO A 203 18.72 9.52 19.31
C PRO A 203 19.51 8.61 18.37
N ASP A 204 19.12 7.33 18.24
CA ASP A 204 19.79 6.40 17.32
C ASP A 204 19.58 6.81 15.85
N ALA A 205 18.41 7.34 15.50
CA ALA A 205 18.14 7.86 14.17
C ALA A 205 19.01 9.07 13.83
N LEU A 206 19.36 9.88 14.81
CA LEU A 206 20.21 11.06 14.62
C LEU A 206 21.66 10.71 14.31
N SER A 207 22.11 9.49 14.57
CA SER A 207 23.47 9.03 14.22
C SER A 207 23.72 9.05 12.68
N ALA A 208 22.65 9.07 11.88
CA ALA A 208 22.71 9.17 10.43
C ALA A 208 22.83 10.62 9.90
N LEU A 209 22.76 11.64 10.78
CA LEU A 209 22.86 13.02 10.37
C LEU A 209 24.27 13.37 9.91
N ASP A 210 24.38 13.77 8.67
CA ASP A 210 25.63 14.25 8.11
C ASP A 210 25.72 15.80 8.11
N ALA A 211 26.88 16.33 7.73
CA ALA A 211 27.11 17.76 7.68
C ALA A 211 26.24 18.47 6.63
N SER A 212 25.82 17.79 5.57
CA SER A 212 24.97 18.38 4.52
C SER A 212 23.53 18.53 5.00
N MET A 213 23.02 17.54 5.70
CA MET A 213 21.69 17.58 6.34
C MET A 213 21.61 18.70 7.37
N LEU A 214 22.62 18.79 8.26
CA LEU A 214 22.68 19.85 9.27
C LEU A 214 22.79 21.23 8.65
N ALA A 215 23.57 21.38 7.55
CA ALA A 215 23.73 22.66 6.85
C ALA A 215 22.46 23.10 6.09
N ALA A 216 21.63 22.15 5.68
CA ALA A 216 20.38 22.43 4.98
C ALA A 216 19.25 22.85 5.96
N MET A 217 19.37 22.52 7.25
CA MET A 217 18.30 22.76 8.23
C MET A 217 18.08 24.25 8.52
N PRO A 218 16.84 24.72 8.53
CA PRO A 218 16.48 26.03 9.04
C PRO A 218 16.80 26.18 10.55
N ASN A 219 17.11 27.41 10.99
CA ASN A 219 17.38 27.68 12.41
C ASN A 219 16.20 27.29 13.32
N ASP A 220 14.98 27.45 12.85
CA ASP A 220 13.77 27.10 13.61
C ASP A 220 13.72 25.59 13.84
N THR A 221 14.02 24.78 12.82
CA THR A 221 14.09 23.32 12.93
C THR A 221 15.22 22.89 13.88
N LEU A 222 16.40 23.53 13.79
CA LEU A 222 17.51 23.27 14.71
C LEU A 222 17.13 23.53 16.18
N SER A 223 16.23 24.48 16.43
CA SER A 223 15.77 24.79 17.79
C SER A 223 14.90 23.67 18.40
N GLY A 224 14.40 22.76 17.57
CA GLY A 224 13.62 21.61 18.00
C GLY A 224 14.43 20.50 18.69
N PHE A 225 15.75 20.44 18.46
CA PHE A 225 16.60 19.43 19.10
C PHE A 225 16.57 19.50 20.62
N GLN A 226 16.39 18.36 21.24
CA GLN A 226 16.43 18.23 22.70
C GLN A 226 17.86 18.02 23.20
N GLY A 227 18.15 18.41 24.44
CA GLY A 227 19.49 18.29 25.01
C GLY A 227 20.08 16.88 24.98
N TYR A 228 19.26 15.84 25.17
CA TYR A 228 19.71 14.45 25.10
C TYR A 228 20.06 14.03 23.66
N GLN A 229 19.34 14.56 22.66
CA GLN A 229 19.63 14.33 21.24
C GLN A 229 20.98 14.95 20.83
N ILE A 230 21.27 16.16 21.29
CA ILE A 230 22.57 16.80 21.03
C ILE A 230 23.73 16.02 21.66
N GLN A 231 23.50 15.41 22.81
CA GLN A 231 24.53 14.57 23.46
C GLN A 231 24.85 13.30 22.64
N SER A 232 23.86 12.73 21.95
CA SER A 232 24.07 11.56 21.08
C SER A 232 24.82 11.87 19.78
N LEU A 233 24.81 13.13 19.31
CA LEU A 233 25.57 13.56 18.13
C LEU A 233 27.07 13.77 18.38
N SER A 234 27.54 13.72 19.64
CA SER A 234 28.90 14.06 20.01
C SER A 234 29.87 12.86 20.09
N ASP A 235 29.38 11.66 19.84
CA ASP A 235 30.15 10.43 19.85
C ASP A 235 30.41 9.95 18.39
#